data_08a2b1e25b810e87ad4b960962afe965
#
_entry.id   08a2b1e25b810e87ad4b960962afe965
#
_cell.length_a   1.000
_cell.length_b   1.000
_cell.length_c   1.000
_cell.angle_alpha   90.00
_cell.angle_beta   90.00
_cell.angle_gamma   90.00
#
_symmetry.space_group_name_H-M   'P 1'
#
loop_
_entity.id
_entity.type
_entity.pdbx_description
1 polymer ?
#
loop_
_entity_poly.entity_id
_entity_poly.type
_entity_poly.pdbx_seq_one_letter_code
_entity_poly.pdbx_strand_id
1 'polypeptide(L)'
;GSIKTGMVTGKSHDYDADFIFATVQTLSKTENLERFPRDYFECCIYDEAHHTSADSYKKVMDYFTPKFTLGMTATPDKRDDHIEGRNIYEIFDHNIAYEIRLQKAMEEDLLCPFHYFGITDFEIIDDEMVNGKKLTTEQKLENFRFLTSDERVKYVMEQAQYYGYSGDRVKGLIFCSRIEEAQELSKKFNKHGWRTLALSGSDSEEVRRDAIERLVNDDINELDYILSVDIFSEGVDVPEINQVIMLRPTQSPIVFIQQLGRGLRKAEDKEYVVIVDFIGNYKNNFMIPIALSGDRSYNKDNVRKYVVSGNSLIPGASTIHFDEISKERIFNAV
;
A
#
# COMPACT_ATOMS: atom_id res chain seq x y z
N GLY A 1 34.18 -17.37 -8.73
CA GLY A 1 33.12 -18.37 -8.51
C GLY A 1 31.75 -17.73 -8.70
N SER A 2 30.77 -18.49 -9.14
CA SER A 2 29.39 -18.01 -9.19
C SER A 2 28.84 -17.89 -7.77
N ILE A 3 28.22 -16.79 -7.45
CA ILE A 3 27.49 -16.55 -6.18
C ILE A 3 26.32 -17.56 -6.09
N LYS A 4 26.23 -18.29 -4.99
CA LYS A 4 25.18 -19.26 -4.73
C LYS A 4 24.10 -18.59 -3.86
N THR A 5 22.84 -18.66 -4.30
CA THR A 5 21.69 -18.18 -3.54
C THR A 5 20.83 -19.34 -3.07
N GLY A 6 20.28 -19.26 -1.86
CA GLY A 6 19.38 -20.25 -1.27
C GLY A 6 18.11 -19.59 -0.73
N MET A 7 17.06 -20.39 -0.61
CA MET A 7 15.77 -19.94 -0.06
C MET A 7 15.33 -20.82 1.11
N VAL A 8 14.90 -20.17 2.20
CA VAL A 8 14.30 -20.84 3.38
C VAL A 8 12.87 -20.30 3.57
N THR A 9 11.94 -20.98 2.96
CA THR A 9 10.50 -20.61 2.94
C THR A 9 9.64 -21.83 3.27
N GLY A 10 8.34 -21.68 3.33
CA GLY A 10 7.41 -22.80 3.52
C GLY A 10 7.52 -23.90 2.44
N LYS A 11 8.13 -23.59 1.29
CA LYS A 11 8.26 -24.52 0.14
C LYS A 11 9.71 -24.90 -0.20
N SER A 12 10.68 -24.13 0.22
CA SER A 12 12.11 -24.33 -0.10
C SER A 12 12.96 -24.31 1.17
N HIS A 13 13.99 -25.17 1.22
CA HIS A 13 14.83 -25.38 2.39
C HIS A 13 16.31 -25.50 2.01
N ASP A 14 16.83 -24.48 1.29
CA ASP A 14 18.22 -24.42 0.82
C ASP A 14 19.07 -23.68 1.85
N TYR A 15 19.81 -24.42 2.65
CA TYR A 15 20.60 -23.88 3.77
C TYR A 15 22.09 -23.67 3.44
N ASP A 16 22.59 -24.15 2.32
CA ASP A 16 23.99 -24.08 1.92
C ASP A 16 24.18 -23.12 0.74
N ALA A 17 24.31 -21.82 1.03
CA ALA A 17 24.46 -20.78 0.02
C ALA A 17 25.20 -19.55 0.57
N ASP A 18 25.78 -18.73 -0.32
CA ASP A 18 26.45 -17.47 0.02
C ASP A 18 25.44 -16.40 0.48
N PHE A 19 24.25 -16.40 -0.14
CA PHE A 19 23.12 -15.56 0.23
C PHE A 19 21.88 -16.40 0.49
N ILE A 20 21.27 -16.23 1.65
CA ILE A 20 20.03 -16.93 2.03
C ILE A 20 18.89 -15.92 2.17
N PHE A 21 17.85 -16.13 1.39
CA PHE A 21 16.59 -15.42 1.49
C PHE A 21 15.60 -16.26 2.30
N ALA A 22 15.09 -15.71 3.39
CA ALA A 22 14.20 -16.46 4.27
C ALA A 22 12.94 -15.67 4.62
N THR A 23 11.80 -16.38 4.70
CA THR A 23 10.65 -15.83 5.39
C THR A 23 10.85 -15.97 6.89
N VAL A 24 10.60 -14.89 7.64
CA VAL A 24 10.81 -14.88 9.09
C VAL A 24 9.97 -15.96 9.79
N GLN A 25 8.74 -16.19 9.32
CA GLN A 25 7.86 -17.23 9.84
C GLN A 25 8.44 -18.64 9.70
N THR A 26 9.20 -18.89 8.65
CA THR A 26 9.88 -20.20 8.46
C THR A 26 11.17 -20.26 9.25
N LEU A 27 12.01 -19.21 9.15
CA LEU A 27 13.31 -19.19 9.80
C LEU A 27 13.19 -19.16 11.33
N SER A 28 12.17 -18.51 11.92
CA SER A 28 11.96 -18.42 13.37
C SER A 28 11.60 -19.76 14.03
N LYS A 29 11.30 -20.82 13.25
CA LYS A 29 11.13 -22.17 13.79
C LYS A 29 12.47 -22.69 14.30
N THR A 30 12.48 -23.23 15.51
CA THR A 30 13.69 -23.71 16.19
C THR A 30 14.50 -24.69 15.30
N GLU A 31 13.83 -25.61 14.64
CA GLU A 31 14.43 -26.58 13.71
C GLU A 31 15.18 -25.96 12.52
N ASN A 32 14.79 -24.75 12.09
CA ASN A 32 15.46 -24.04 11.00
C ASN A 32 16.56 -23.11 11.53
N LEU A 33 16.34 -22.45 12.67
CA LEU A 33 17.35 -21.60 13.31
C LEU A 33 18.59 -22.43 13.71
N GLU A 34 18.40 -23.58 14.36
CA GLU A 34 19.47 -24.43 14.86
C GLU A 34 20.32 -25.09 13.74
N ARG A 35 19.91 -24.99 12.50
CA ARG A 35 20.72 -25.43 11.36
C ARG A 35 21.94 -24.51 11.09
N PHE A 36 21.89 -23.30 11.60
CA PHE A 36 22.93 -22.32 11.45
C PHE A 36 23.62 -22.06 12.80
N PRO A 37 24.95 -22.02 12.89
CA PRO A 37 25.65 -21.42 14.01
C PRO A 37 25.20 -19.97 14.21
N ARG A 38 25.27 -19.47 15.43
CA ARG A 38 24.83 -18.10 15.76
C ARG A 38 25.57 -17.00 14.99
N ASP A 39 26.82 -17.25 14.67
CA ASP A 39 27.75 -16.38 13.94
C ASP A 39 27.88 -16.73 12.45
N TYR A 40 26.96 -17.54 11.94
CA TYR A 40 27.02 -18.02 10.54
C TYR A 40 26.92 -16.86 9.52
N PHE A 41 26.05 -15.90 9.77
CA PHE A 41 25.85 -14.76 8.89
C PHE A 41 26.73 -13.58 9.32
N GLU A 42 27.54 -13.06 8.41
CA GLU A 42 28.27 -11.82 8.63
C GLU A 42 27.38 -10.58 8.56
N CYS A 43 26.32 -10.65 7.75
CA CYS A 43 25.36 -9.59 7.54
C CYS A 43 23.94 -10.15 7.58
N CYS A 44 23.05 -9.48 8.35
CA CYS A 44 21.60 -9.74 8.34
C CYS A 44 20.86 -8.49 7.86
N ILE A 45 20.03 -8.67 6.84
CA ILE A 45 19.18 -7.61 6.30
C ILE A 45 17.73 -7.97 6.58
N TYR A 46 17.02 -7.08 7.28
CA TYR A 46 15.61 -7.21 7.60
C TYR A 46 14.81 -6.25 6.73
N ASP A 47 14.09 -6.81 5.75
CA ASP A 47 13.13 -6.06 4.95
C ASP A 47 11.84 -5.88 5.74
N GLU A 48 11.12 -4.79 5.46
CA GLU A 48 9.93 -4.34 6.22
C GLU A 48 10.21 -4.34 7.75
N ALA A 49 11.32 -3.74 8.12
CA ALA A 49 11.85 -3.76 9.49
C ALA A 49 10.89 -3.19 10.54
N HIS A 50 9.81 -2.49 10.15
CA HIS A 50 8.75 -2.08 11.06
C HIS A 50 8.00 -3.28 11.69
N HIS A 51 8.19 -4.49 11.18
CA HIS A 51 7.70 -5.73 11.79
C HIS A 51 8.66 -6.36 12.80
N THR A 52 9.88 -5.84 12.97
CA THR A 52 10.91 -6.44 13.86
C THR A 52 10.51 -6.51 15.32
N SER A 53 9.51 -5.74 15.74
CA SER A 53 8.92 -5.86 17.09
C SER A 53 8.06 -7.12 17.30
N ALA A 54 7.75 -7.89 16.25
CA ALA A 54 7.01 -9.14 16.40
C ALA A 54 7.91 -10.26 16.96
N ASP A 55 7.33 -11.18 17.74
CA ASP A 55 8.07 -12.23 18.43
C ASP A 55 8.91 -13.11 17.50
N SER A 56 8.42 -13.38 16.29
CA SER A 56 9.16 -14.16 15.29
C SER A 56 10.43 -13.44 14.80
N TYR A 57 10.36 -12.12 14.60
CA TYR A 57 11.52 -11.33 14.22
C TYR A 57 12.52 -11.24 15.38
N LYS A 58 12.06 -10.93 16.60
CA LYS A 58 12.90 -10.89 17.79
C LYS A 58 13.63 -12.21 17.99
N LYS A 59 12.94 -13.35 17.86
CA LYS A 59 13.56 -14.65 17.98
C LYS A 59 14.70 -14.86 16.99
N VAL A 60 14.57 -14.41 15.74
CA VAL A 60 15.63 -14.49 14.73
C VAL A 60 16.77 -13.53 15.04
N MET A 61 16.45 -12.28 15.42
CA MET A 61 17.45 -11.27 15.76
C MET A 61 18.26 -11.66 17.00
N ASP A 62 17.64 -12.20 18.03
CA ASP A 62 18.32 -12.62 19.28
C ASP A 62 19.16 -13.89 19.09
N TYR A 63 18.84 -14.69 18.05
CA TYR A 63 19.58 -15.90 17.77
C TYR A 63 20.90 -15.62 17.06
N PHE A 64 20.89 -14.82 15.99
CA PHE A 64 22.08 -14.54 15.20
C PHE A 64 22.91 -13.40 15.78
N THR A 65 24.23 -13.50 15.63
CA THR A 65 25.21 -12.50 16.06
C THR A 65 26.02 -11.99 14.87
N PRO A 66 25.39 -11.32 13.88
CA PRO A 66 26.09 -10.85 12.69
C PRO A 66 27.04 -9.69 13.03
N LYS A 67 28.03 -9.45 12.17
CA LYS A 67 28.91 -8.27 12.25
C LYS A 67 28.18 -6.99 11.85
N PHE A 68 27.15 -7.11 11.00
CA PHE A 68 26.36 -5.99 10.52
C PHE A 68 24.89 -6.36 10.41
N THR A 69 24.04 -5.49 10.92
CA THR A 69 22.57 -5.61 10.82
C THR A 69 22.00 -4.39 10.13
N LEU A 70 21.18 -4.60 9.11
CA LEU A 70 20.47 -3.54 8.40
C LEU A 70 18.95 -3.80 8.46
N GLY A 71 18.20 -2.80 8.89
CA GLY A 71 16.74 -2.76 8.74
C GLY A 71 16.35 -1.81 7.61
N MET A 72 15.50 -2.26 6.72
CA MET A 72 14.91 -1.43 5.66
C MET A 72 13.41 -1.34 5.88
N THR A 73 12.85 -0.15 5.77
CA THR A 73 11.41 0.09 5.86
C THR A 73 11.01 1.37 5.17
N ALA A 74 9.88 1.37 4.50
CA ALA A 74 9.24 2.59 4.00
C ALA A 74 8.55 3.38 5.12
N THR A 75 8.36 2.79 6.30
CA THR A 75 7.45 3.28 7.34
C THR A 75 8.01 3.08 8.75
N PRO A 76 9.11 3.76 9.10
CA PRO A 76 9.77 3.58 10.38
C PRO A 76 8.89 4.00 11.58
N ASP A 77 7.93 4.90 11.36
CA ASP A 77 7.09 5.50 12.41
C ASP A 77 5.85 4.68 12.78
N LYS A 78 5.67 3.48 12.22
CA LYS A 78 4.43 2.69 12.34
C LYS A 78 4.07 2.30 13.77
N ARG A 79 5.00 2.32 14.71
CA ARG A 79 4.78 1.87 16.10
C ARG A 79 5.54 2.73 17.10
N ASP A 80 5.11 3.95 17.25
CA ASP A 80 5.45 4.78 18.40
C ASP A 80 4.29 4.70 19.41
N ASP A 81 4.01 3.48 19.89
CA ASP A 81 3.03 3.21 20.95
C ASP A 81 3.63 3.35 22.35
N HIS A 82 4.87 3.85 22.44
CA HIS A 82 5.66 4.00 23.66
C HIS A 82 5.85 2.69 24.46
N ILE A 83 5.65 1.53 23.83
CA ILE A 83 5.91 0.24 24.45
C ILE A 83 7.39 -0.12 24.25
N GLU A 84 8.12 -0.25 25.35
CA GLU A 84 9.55 -0.61 25.35
C GLU A 84 9.84 -1.85 24.49
N GLY A 85 10.86 -1.76 23.63
CA GLY A 85 11.27 -2.84 22.71
C GLY A 85 10.36 -3.04 21.51
N ARG A 86 9.47 -2.09 21.19
CA ARG A 86 8.66 -2.08 19.96
C ARG A 86 9.02 -0.96 19.00
N ASN A 87 9.81 0.00 19.42
CA ASN A 87 10.27 1.09 18.58
C ASN A 87 11.41 0.59 17.68
N ILE A 88 11.26 0.72 16.37
CA ILE A 88 12.29 0.31 15.41
C ILE A 88 13.61 1.07 15.61
N TYR A 89 13.55 2.33 15.97
CA TYR A 89 14.75 3.12 16.24
C TYR A 89 15.56 2.56 17.43
N GLU A 90 14.87 2.11 18.49
CA GLU A 90 15.52 1.44 19.63
C GLU A 90 16.12 0.09 19.22
N ILE A 91 15.42 -0.69 18.39
CA ILE A 91 15.87 -2.01 17.92
C ILE A 91 17.18 -1.91 17.12
N PHE A 92 17.40 -0.80 16.41
CA PHE A 92 18.60 -0.53 15.61
C PHE A 92 19.51 0.55 16.26
N ASP A 93 19.49 0.68 17.59
CA ASP A 93 20.36 1.57 18.40
C ASP A 93 20.32 3.04 17.93
N HIS A 94 19.18 3.52 17.41
CA HIS A 94 19.00 4.84 16.83
C HIS A 94 19.97 5.19 15.67
N ASN A 95 20.58 4.18 15.05
CA ASN A 95 21.46 4.38 13.91
C ASN A 95 20.64 4.45 12.61
N ILE A 96 20.57 5.63 12.02
CA ILE A 96 19.93 5.86 10.72
C ILE A 96 21.04 5.97 9.67
N ALA A 97 21.17 4.95 8.82
CA ALA A 97 22.13 4.97 7.73
C ALA A 97 21.70 5.89 6.60
N TYR A 98 20.43 5.87 6.27
CA TYR A 98 19.85 6.72 5.22
C TYR A 98 18.34 6.87 5.43
N GLU A 99 17.84 8.08 5.22
CA GLU A 99 16.40 8.37 5.22
C GLU A 99 16.05 9.25 4.01
N ILE A 100 15.09 8.80 3.21
CA ILE A 100 14.50 9.60 2.15
C ILE A 100 12.98 9.52 2.24
N ARG A 101 12.33 10.66 2.33
CA ARG A 101 10.89 10.81 2.41
C ARG A 101 10.29 11.08 1.03
N LEU A 102 8.97 10.86 0.88
CA LEU A 102 8.25 11.04 -0.38
C LEU A 102 8.58 12.37 -1.06
N GLN A 103 8.51 13.48 -0.34
CA GLN A 103 8.80 14.81 -0.88
C GLN A 103 10.23 14.91 -1.38
N LYS A 104 11.21 14.44 -0.58
CA LYS A 104 12.62 14.47 -0.97
C LYS A 104 12.92 13.56 -2.16
N ALA A 105 12.31 12.38 -2.19
CA ALA A 105 12.43 11.45 -3.32
C ALA A 105 11.86 12.05 -4.61
N MET A 106 10.82 12.88 -4.51
CA MET A 106 10.27 13.61 -5.64
C MET A 106 11.16 14.78 -6.07
N GLU A 107 11.71 15.56 -5.13
CA GLU A 107 12.67 16.63 -5.42
C GLU A 107 13.91 16.11 -6.16
N GLU A 108 14.39 14.92 -5.79
CA GLU A 108 15.55 14.26 -6.39
C GLU A 108 15.19 13.46 -7.66
N ASP A 109 13.96 13.59 -8.16
CA ASP A 109 13.48 12.88 -9.36
C ASP A 109 13.65 11.37 -9.31
N LEU A 110 13.52 10.75 -8.11
CA LEU A 110 13.59 9.30 -7.93
C LEU A 110 12.26 8.61 -8.18
N LEU A 111 11.16 9.37 -8.17
CA LEU A 111 9.80 8.88 -8.34
C LEU A 111 9.14 9.48 -9.57
N CYS A 112 8.17 8.76 -10.10
CA CYS A 112 7.28 9.25 -11.14
C CYS A 112 6.35 10.34 -10.56
N PRO A 113 6.12 11.47 -11.25
CA PRO A 113 5.13 12.46 -10.85
C PRO A 113 3.74 11.84 -10.68
N PHE A 114 2.92 12.44 -9.84
CA PHE A 114 1.54 11.98 -9.65
C PHE A 114 0.54 13.13 -9.60
N HIS A 115 -0.69 12.83 -10.01
CA HIS A 115 -1.84 13.71 -9.85
C HIS A 115 -2.85 13.02 -8.95
N TYR A 116 -3.03 13.56 -7.76
CA TYR A 116 -3.98 13.04 -6.77
C TYR A 116 -5.28 13.84 -6.80
N PHE A 117 -6.38 13.13 -6.91
CA PHE A 117 -7.73 13.67 -6.90
C PHE A 117 -8.55 13.00 -5.79
N GLY A 118 -8.74 13.73 -4.70
CA GLY A 118 -9.65 13.35 -3.63
C GLY A 118 -11.05 13.81 -3.99
N ILE A 119 -11.93 12.89 -4.31
CA ILE A 119 -13.29 13.17 -4.77
C ILE A 119 -14.33 12.56 -3.84
N THR A 120 -15.49 13.16 -3.81
CA THR A 120 -16.58 12.71 -2.95
C THR A 120 -17.10 11.34 -3.38
N ASP A 121 -17.12 10.38 -2.44
CA ASP A 121 -17.85 9.12 -2.59
C ASP A 121 -19.23 9.21 -1.94
N PHE A 122 -20.07 8.23 -2.21
CA PHE A 122 -21.36 8.06 -1.55
C PHE A 122 -21.21 7.89 -0.03
N GLU A 123 -22.22 8.32 0.72
CA GLU A 123 -22.26 8.12 2.17
C GLU A 123 -22.71 6.71 2.52
N ILE A 124 -22.00 6.06 3.41
CA ILE A 124 -22.35 4.75 3.98
C ILE A 124 -22.50 4.86 5.50
N ILE A 125 -23.12 3.87 6.11
CA ILE A 125 -23.12 3.72 7.56
C ILE A 125 -21.69 3.36 8.00
N ASP A 126 -21.10 4.17 8.89
CA ASP A 126 -19.73 3.99 9.39
C ASP A 126 -19.52 2.55 9.89
N ASP A 127 -18.55 1.85 9.29
CA ASP A 127 -18.33 0.41 9.51
C ASP A 127 -17.83 0.08 10.92
N GLU A 128 -17.30 1.05 11.66
CA GLU A 128 -16.69 0.75 12.95
C GLU A 128 -17.70 0.70 14.08
N MET A 129 -18.57 1.67 14.21
CA MET A 129 -19.61 1.66 15.26
C MET A 129 -20.72 2.70 15.04
N VAL A 130 -21.97 2.29 15.12
CA VAL A 130 -23.10 3.20 15.31
C VAL A 130 -23.42 3.28 16.80
N ASN A 131 -23.30 4.47 17.40
CA ASN A 131 -23.54 4.71 18.84
C ASN A 131 -22.75 3.77 19.77
N GLY A 132 -21.47 3.47 19.45
CA GLY A 132 -20.61 2.62 20.25
C GLY A 132 -20.89 1.11 20.12
N LYS A 133 -21.71 0.69 19.16
CA LYS A 133 -22.01 -0.73 18.90
C LYS A 133 -21.59 -1.11 17.48
N LYS A 134 -21.08 -2.34 17.34
CA LYS A 134 -20.76 -2.90 16.01
C LYS A 134 -22.01 -2.93 15.12
N LEU A 135 -21.81 -2.72 13.81
CA LEU A 135 -22.90 -2.80 12.84
C LEU A 135 -23.63 -4.15 12.91
N THR A 136 -24.95 -4.08 12.77
CA THR A 136 -25.76 -5.28 12.61
C THR A 136 -25.49 -5.95 11.26
N THR A 137 -25.89 -7.23 11.12
CA THR A 137 -25.77 -7.96 9.85
C THR A 137 -26.54 -7.25 8.73
N GLU A 138 -27.69 -6.67 9.03
CA GLU A 138 -28.53 -5.94 8.08
C GLU A 138 -27.84 -4.66 7.59
N GLN A 139 -27.26 -3.85 8.49
CA GLN A 139 -26.49 -2.65 8.14
C GLN A 139 -25.25 -2.97 7.29
N LYS A 140 -24.53 -4.06 7.60
CA LYS A 140 -23.40 -4.52 6.77
C LYS A 140 -23.84 -4.91 5.37
N LEU A 141 -24.99 -5.57 5.24
CA LEU A 141 -25.55 -5.96 3.95
C LEU A 141 -26.04 -4.73 3.16
N GLU A 142 -26.60 -3.74 3.83
CA GLU A 142 -27.00 -2.48 3.21
C GLU A 142 -25.78 -1.73 2.67
N ASN A 143 -24.73 -1.55 3.46
CA ASN A 143 -23.46 -0.97 3.00
C ASN A 143 -22.89 -1.73 1.79
N PHE A 144 -22.89 -3.07 1.83
CA PHE A 144 -22.38 -3.88 0.73
C PHE A 144 -23.17 -3.65 -0.56
N ARG A 145 -24.51 -3.64 -0.48
CA ARG A 145 -25.37 -3.36 -1.64
C ARG A 145 -25.11 -1.98 -2.22
N PHE A 146 -24.84 -1.03 -1.37
CA PHE A 146 -24.59 0.34 -1.75
C PHE A 146 -23.22 0.50 -2.41
N LEU A 147 -22.19 -0.03 -1.78
CA LEU A 147 -20.81 0.00 -2.30
C LEU A 147 -20.64 -0.76 -3.63
N THR A 148 -21.52 -1.72 -3.90
CA THR A 148 -21.53 -2.49 -5.14
C THR A 148 -22.70 -2.13 -6.08
N SER A 149 -23.36 -0.99 -5.85
CA SER A 149 -24.49 -0.54 -6.71
C SER A 149 -24.03 -0.23 -8.13
N ASP A 150 -24.93 -0.38 -9.10
CA ASP A 150 -24.63 -0.07 -10.50
C ASP A 150 -24.39 1.43 -10.71
N GLU A 151 -25.04 2.28 -9.90
CA GLU A 151 -24.83 3.72 -9.89
C GLU A 151 -23.40 4.07 -9.47
N ARG A 152 -22.90 3.46 -8.38
CA ARG A 152 -21.53 3.68 -7.92
C ARG A 152 -20.51 3.13 -8.93
N VAL A 153 -20.76 1.96 -9.50
CA VAL A 153 -19.89 1.38 -10.55
C VAL A 153 -19.75 2.34 -11.73
N LYS A 154 -20.85 2.89 -12.24
CA LYS A 154 -20.82 3.89 -13.32
C LYS A 154 -20.08 5.15 -12.91
N TYR A 155 -20.34 5.66 -11.72
CA TYR A 155 -19.64 6.84 -11.18
C TYR A 155 -18.14 6.62 -11.10
N VAL A 156 -17.68 5.47 -10.58
CA VAL A 156 -16.25 5.13 -10.54
C VAL A 156 -15.64 5.10 -11.94
N MET A 157 -16.33 4.48 -12.91
CA MET A 157 -15.88 4.41 -14.30
C MET A 157 -15.78 5.80 -14.94
N GLU A 158 -16.80 6.64 -14.75
CA GLU A 158 -16.84 8.01 -15.26
C GLU A 158 -15.69 8.85 -14.68
N GLN A 159 -15.45 8.77 -13.38
CA GLN A 159 -14.35 9.50 -12.73
C GLN A 159 -12.98 9.00 -13.19
N ALA A 160 -12.77 7.68 -13.29
CA ALA A 160 -11.54 7.10 -13.79
C ALA A 160 -11.23 7.55 -15.22
N GLN A 161 -12.25 7.62 -16.06
CA GLN A 161 -12.13 8.11 -17.44
C GLN A 161 -11.91 9.62 -17.51
N TYR A 162 -12.58 10.40 -16.67
CA TYR A 162 -12.46 11.86 -16.63
C TYR A 162 -11.06 12.32 -16.23
N TYR A 163 -10.48 11.72 -15.19
CA TYR A 163 -9.14 12.06 -14.74
C TYR A 163 -8.04 11.41 -15.60
N GLY A 164 -8.35 10.32 -16.30
CA GLY A 164 -7.46 9.70 -17.27
C GLY A 164 -6.22 9.02 -16.67
N TYR A 165 -5.23 8.81 -17.52
CA TYR A 165 -3.96 8.15 -17.21
C TYR A 165 -2.88 8.61 -18.20
N SER A 166 -1.60 8.37 -17.93
CA SER A 166 -0.52 8.55 -18.89
C SER A 166 -0.26 7.26 -19.69
N GLY A 167 0.28 7.40 -20.90
CA GLY A 167 0.57 6.27 -21.80
C GLY A 167 -0.62 5.86 -22.66
N ASP A 168 -0.46 4.79 -23.43
CA ASP A 168 -1.39 4.40 -24.50
C ASP A 168 -2.66 3.71 -23.98
N ARG A 169 -2.57 2.98 -22.86
CA ARG A 169 -3.70 2.34 -22.20
C ARG A 169 -3.60 2.38 -20.68
N VAL A 170 -4.72 2.17 -20.04
CA VAL A 170 -4.74 2.06 -18.58
C VAL A 170 -4.10 0.74 -18.12
N LYS A 171 -3.24 0.85 -17.10
CA LYS A 171 -2.67 -0.25 -16.33
C LYS A 171 -2.93 0.09 -14.87
N GLY A 172 -4.09 -0.31 -14.34
CA GLY A 172 -4.64 0.24 -13.13
C GLY A 172 -4.73 -0.74 -11.95
N LEU A 173 -4.67 -0.18 -10.74
CA LEU A 173 -5.04 -0.88 -9.51
C LEU A 173 -6.28 -0.24 -8.89
N ILE A 174 -7.16 -1.07 -8.35
CA ILE A 174 -8.33 -0.64 -7.57
C ILE A 174 -8.24 -1.27 -6.19
N PHE A 175 -8.13 -0.44 -5.16
CA PHE A 175 -8.09 -0.90 -3.78
C PHE A 175 -9.49 -0.90 -3.16
N CYS A 176 -9.93 -2.07 -2.70
CA CYS A 176 -11.23 -2.31 -2.08
C CYS A 176 -11.09 -2.62 -0.60
N SER A 177 -12.18 -2.47 0.16
CA SER A 177 -12.21 -2.77 1.59
C SER A 177 -12.31 -4.26 1.91
N ARG A 178 -12.97 -5.03 1.05
CA ARG A 178 -13.28 -6.46 1.26
C ARG A 178 -13.14 -7.25 -0.04
N ILE A 179 -12.85 -8.54 0.09
CA ILE A 179 -12.68 -9.46 -1.03
C ILE A 179 -13.99 -9.62 -1.80
N GLU A 180 -15.11 -9.76 -1.08
CA GLU A 180 -16.44 -9.90 -1.68
C GLU A 180 -16.82 -8.65 -2.49
N GLU A 181 -16.48 -7.46 -1.99
CA GLU A 181 -16.66 -6.18 -2.69
C GLU A 181 -15.84 -6.18 -3.98
N ALA A 182 -14.55 -6.50 -3.91
CA ALA A 182 -13.65 -6.54 -5.07
C ALA A 182 -14.16 -7.51 -6.15
N GLN A 183 -14.62 -8.70 -5.75
CA GLN A 183 -15.15 -9.70 -6.66
C GLN A 183 -16.45 -9.24 -7.34
N GLU A 184 -17.38 -8.65 -6.59
CA GLU A 184 -18.64 -8.17 -7.14
C GLU A 184 -18.44 -6.96 -8.06
N LEU A 185 -17.57 -6.01 -7.65
CA LEU A 185 -17.21 -4.86 -8.48
C LEU A 185 -16.53 -5.30 -9.78
N SER A 186 -15.59 -6.25 -9.72
CA SER A 186 -14.93 -6.78 -10.92
C SER A 186 -15.94 -7.36 -11.91
N LYS A 187 -16.92 -8.17 -11.47
CA LYS A 187 -17.99 -8.68 -12.32
C LYS A 187 -18.78 -7.55 -12.99
N LYS A 188 -19.12 -6.50 -12.23
CA LYS A 188 -19.88 -5.37 -12.73
C LYS A 188 -19.08 -4.50 -13.69
N PHE A 189 -17.82 -4.20 -13.39
CA PHE A 189 -16.92 -3.50 -14.32
C PHE A 189 -16.78 -4.26 -15.64
N ASN A 190 -16.58 -5.58 -15.58
CA ASN A 190 -16.51 -6.43 -16.78
C ASN A 190 -17.80 -6.41 -17.60
N LYS A 191 -18.96 -6.39 -16.93
CA LYS A 191 -20.27 -6.24 -17.62
C LYS A 191 -20.39 -4.91 -18.36
N HIS A 192 -19.73 -3.86 -17.85
CA HIS A 192 -19.70 -2.53 -18.48
C HIS A 192 -18.53 -2.33 -19.44
N GLY A 193 -17.77 -3.37 -19.76
CA GLY A 193 -16.77 -3.35 -20.82
C GLY A 193 -15.33 -3.12 -20.35
N TRP A 194 -15.06 -2.96 -19.06
CA TRP A 194 -13.70 -3.01 -18.52
C TRP A 194 -13.21 -4.47 -18.46
N ARG A 195 -11.91 -4.67 -18.49
CA ARG A 195 -11.26 -5.98 -18.33
C ARG A 195 -10.59 -6.01 -16.98
N THR A 196 -11.25 -6.62 -16.00
CA THR A 196 -10.79 -6.58 -14.61
C THR A 196 -10.71 -7.97 -14.00
N LEU A 197 -9.83 -8.13 -13.02
CA LEU A 197 -9.69 -9.31 -12.19
C LEU A 197 -9.56 -8.92 -10.72
N ALA A 198 -10.31 -9.56 -9.84
CA ALA A 198 -10.16 -9.41 -8.39
C ALA A 198 -9.21 -10.47 -7.86
N LEU A 199 -8.20 -10.03 -7.08
CA LEU A 199 -7.23 -10.90 -6.42
C LEU A 199 -7.38 -10.81 -4.90
N SER A 200 -7.15 -11.95 -4.25
CA SER A 200 -7.21 -12.13 -2.80
C SER A 200 -5.92 -12.73 -2.23
N GLY A 201 -5.73 -12.63 -0.91
CA GLY A 201 -4.59 -13.25 -0.23
C GLY A 201 -4.52 -14.77 -0.38
N SER A 202 -5.64 -15.43 -0.70
CA SER A 202 -5.72 -16.88 -0.92
C SER A 202 -5.31 -17.33 -2.32
N ASP A 203 -5.17 -16.40 -3.29
CA ASP A 203 -4.75 -16.74 -4.63
C ASP A 203 -3.28 -17.16 -4.67
N SER A 204 -2.97 -18.15 -5.51
CA SER A 204 -1.60 -18.65 -5.65
C SER A 204 -0.68 -17.60 -6.29
N GLU A 205 0.63 -17.74 -6.07
CA GLU A 205 1.63 -16.89 -6.72
C GLU A 205 1.56 -16.94 -8.26
N GLU A 206 1.18 -18.10 -8.80
CA GLU A 206 1.03 -18.29 -10.25
C GLU A 206 -0.14 -17.45 -10.79
N VAL A 207 -1.29 -17.47 -10.11
CA VAL A 207 -2.46 -16.66 -10.49
C VAL A 207 -2.15 -15.17 -10.42
N ARG A 208 -1.42 -14.74 -9.37
CA ARG A 208 -1.02 -13.34 -9.22
C ARG A 208 -0.05 -12.90 -10.32
N ARG A 209 0.93 -13.74 -10.65
CA ARG A 209 1.89 -13.47 -11.73
C ARG A 209 1.19 -13.38 -13.08
N ASP A 210 0.30 -14.32 -13.42
CA ASP A 210 -0.51 -14.27 -14.65
C ASP A 210 -1.31 -12.98 -14.73
N ALA A 211 -1.96 -12.57 -13.64
CA ALA A 211 -2.73 -11.32 -13.62
C ALA A 211 -1.85 -10.08 -13.86
N ILE A 212 -0.65 -10.04 -13.29
CA ILE A 212 0.31 -8.95 -13.50
C ILE A 212 0.81 -8.95 -14.94
N GLU A 213 1.17 -10.10 -15.49
CA GLU A 213 1.60 -10.22 -16.89
C GLU A 213 0.50 -9.72 -17.85
N ARG A 214 -0.76 -10.06 -17.60
CA ARG A 214 -1.92 -9.58 -18.37
C ARG A 214 -2.21 -8.09 -18.17
N LEU A 215 -1.86 -7.51 -17.02
CA LEU A 215 -1.98 -6.07 -16.79
C LEU A 215 -0.90 -5.29 -17.54
N VAL A 216 0.32 -5.80 -17.58
CA VAL A 216 1.50 -5.11 -18.13
C VAL A 216 1.60 -5.28 -19.66
N ASN A 217 1.40 -6.50 -20.16
CA ASN A 217 1.59 -6.83 -21.57
C ASN A 217 0.37 -6.44 -22.41
N ASP A 218 0.63 -6.03 -23.64
CA ASP A 218 -0.39 -5.59 -24.62
C ASP A 218 -0.81 -6.79 -25.49
N ASP A 219 -1.38 -7.81 -24.86
CA ASP A 219 -1.81 -9.06 -25.48
C ASP A 219 -3.35 -9.18 -25.56
N ILE A 220 -3.85 -10.19 -26.27
CA ILE A 220 -5.29 -10.45 -26.49
C ILE A 220 -6.08 -10.60 -25.17
N ASN A 221 -5.43 -11.05 -24.10
CA ASN A 221 -6.02 -11.25 -22.76
C ASN A 221 -5.64 -10.16 -21.75
N GLU A 222 -5.33 -8.97 -22.20
CA GLU A 222 -4.93 -7.86 -21.35
C GLU A 222 -6.00 -7.48 -20.31
N LEU A 223 -5.54 -6.98 -19.16
CA LEU A 223 -6.39 -6.41 -18.11
C LEU A 223 -6.22 -4.89 -18.08
N ASP A 224 -7.32 -4.19 -17.82
CA ASP A 224 -7.31 -2.76 -17.54
C ASP A 224 -7.02 -2.49 -16.07
N TYR A 225 -7.61 -3.29 -15.18
CA TYR A 225 -7.42 -3.14 -13.73
C TYR A 225 -7.35 -4.48 -13.00
N ILE A 226 -6.56 -4.48 -11.94
CA ILE A 226 -6.62 -5.51 -10.89
C ILE A 226 -7.25 -4.89 -9.65
N LEU A 227 -8.31 -5.52 -9.13
CA LEU A 227 -8.94 -5.16 -7.87
C LEU A 227 -8.27 -5.95 -6.74
N SER A 228 -7.96 -5.30 -5.64
CA SER A 228 -7.23 -5.92 -4.53
C SER A 228 -7.67 -5.39 -3.18
N VAL A 229 -7.55 -6.28 -2.17
CA VAL A 229 -7.63 -5.95 -0.75
C VAL A 229 -6.27 -6.35 -0.16
N ASP A 230 -5.45 -5.41 0.27
CA ASP A 230 -4.15 -5.60 0.96
C ASP A 230 -3.02 -6.39 0.22
N ILE A 231 -3.29 -7.18 -0.85
CA ILE A 231 -2.27 -8.01 -1.49
C ILE A 231 -1.15 -7.18 -2.13
N PHE A 232 -1.51 -6.03 -2.68
CA PHE A 232 -0.57 -5.10 -3.30
C PHE A 232 0.01 -4.10 -2.29
N SER A 233 -0.26 -4.26 -1.00
CA SER A 233 0.34 -3.42 0.04
C SER A 233 1.81 -3.77 0.29
N GLU A 234 2.19 -5.04 0.08
CA GLU A 234 3.56 -5.53 0.30
C GLU A 234 3.99 -6.48 -0.83
N GLY A 235 5.23 -6.38 -1.29
CA GLY A 235 5.92 -7.39 -2.10
C GLY A 235 5.59 -7.46 -3.60
N VAL A 236 4.65 -6.70 -4.15
CA VAL A 236 4.37 -6.68 -5.60
C VAL A 236 4.95 -5.44 -6.25
N ASP A 237 5.74 -5.63 -7.28
CA ASP A 237 6.38 -4.57 -8.06
C ASP A 237 5.83 -4.53 -9.48
N VAL A 238 5.07 -3.47 -9.81
CA VAL A 238 4.53 -3.22 -11.16
C VAL A 238 4.74 -1.74 -11.48
N PRO A 239 5.93 -1.37 -11.98
CA PRO A 239 6.27 0.02 -12.31
C PRO A 239 5.34 0.65 -13.34
N GLU A 240 4.73 -0.13 -14.21
CA GLU A 240 3.89 0.30 -15.33
C GLU A 240 2.52 0.83 -14.89
N ILE A 241 2.14 0.68 -13.62
CA ILE A 241 0.86 1.20 -13.11
C ILE A 241 0.80 2.71 -13.34
N ASN A 242 -0.22 3.16 -14.08
CA ASN A 242 -0.45 4.55 -14.45
C ASN A 242 -1.75 5.15 -13.88
N GLN A 243 -2.62 4.32 -13.30
CA GLN A 243 -3.78 4.79 -12.56
C GLN A 243 -4.02 3.96 -11.29
N VAL A 244 -4.35 4.62 -10.19
CA VAL A 244 -4.72 3.98 -8.93
C VAL A 244 -6.07 4.52 -8.48
N ILE A 245 -7.02 3.63 -8.20
CA ILE A 245 -8.34 3.98 -7.70
C ILE A 245 -8.47 3.45 -6.27
N MET A 246 -8.81 4.32 -5.33
CA MET A 246 -8.97 3.98 -3.94
C MET A 246 -10.45 4.02 -3.58
N LEU A 247 -11.05 2.84 -3.39
CA LEU A 247 -12.46 2.67 -3.00
C LEU A 247 -12.61 2.33 -1.51
N ARG A 248 -11.52 2.40 -0.77
CA ARG A 248 -11.51 2.11 0.67
C ARG A 248 -11.04 3.31 1.48
N PRO A 249 -11.51 3.44 2.74
CA PRO A 249 -11.01 4.48 3.63
C PRO A 249 -9.52 4.26 3.93
N THR A 250 -8.78 5.34 3.97
CA THR A 250 -7.39 5.33 4.43
C THR A 250 -7.36 5.10 5.94
N GLN A 251 -6.87 3.95 6.37
CA GLN A 251 -6.77 3.60 7.78
C GLN A 251 -5.49 4.13 8.44
N SER A 252 -4.45 4.39 7.62
CA SER A 252 -3.15 4.83 8.10
C SER A 252 -2.43 5.57 6.97
N PRO A 253 -1.72 6.68 7.28
CA PRO A 253 -0.86 7.38 6.30
C PRO A 253 0.16 6.44 5.67
N ILE A 254 0.61 5.45 6.41
CA ILE A 254 1.58 4.44 6.03
C ILE A 254 1.04 3.53 4.92
N VAL A 255 -0.13 2.93 5.16
CA VAL A 255 -0.79 2.06 4.18
C VAL A 255 -1.11 2.83 2.91
N PHE A 256 -1.56 4.08 3.05
CA PHE A 256 -1.80 4.97 1.92
C PHE A 256 -0.54 5.18 1.07
N ILE A 257 0.58 5.55 1.70
CA ILE A 257 1.85 5.76 1.00
C ILE A 257 2.38 4.46 0.37
N GLN A 258 2.21 3.31 1.03
CA GLN A 258 2.61 2.02 0.45
C GLN A 258 1.79 1.68 -0.82
N GLN A 259 0.49 1.94 -0.80
CA GLN A 259 -0.39 1.74 -1.96
C GLN A 259 -0.08 2.72 -3.08
N LEU A 260 0.09 3.99 -2.73
CA LEU A 260 0.50 5.04 -3.64
C LEU A 260 1.85 4.71 -4.29
N GLY A 261 2.83 4.30 -3.48
CA GLY A 261 4.20 3.99 -3.91
C GLY A 261 4.28 2.92 -4.99
N ARG A 262 3.29 2.04 -5.11
CA ARG A 262 3.24 1.03 -6.18
C ARG A 262 3.15 1.68 -7.56
N GLY A 263 2.41 2.78 -7.68
CA GLY A 263 2.31 3.56 -8.91
C GLY A 263 3.39 4.62 -9.07
N LEU A 264 4.19 4.95 -8.04
CA LEU A 264 5.18 6.03 -8.13
C LEU A 264 6.53 5.61 -8.71
N ARG A 265 6.72 4.36 -9.10
CA ARG A 265 7.95 3.95 -9.77
C ARG A 265 7.97 4.45 -11.20
N LYS A 266 9.16 4.83 -11.67
CA LYS A 266 9.36 5.22 -13.07
C LYS A 266 9.31 3.98 -13.96
N ALA A 267 8.64 4.11 -15.10
CA ALA A 267 8.62 3.12 -16.18
C ALA A 267 8.73 3.82 -17.52
N GLU A 268 9.17 3.10 -18.54
CA GLU A 268 9.13 3.52 -19.92
C GLU A 268 7.66 3.77 -20.31
N ASP A 269 7.37 4.76 -21.11
CA ASP A 269 6.02 5.15 -21.55
C ASP A 269 5.07 5.67 -20.45
N LYS A 270 5.58 5.95 -19.24
CA LYS A 270 4.79 6.51 -18.16
C LYS A 270 5.34 7.85 -17.70
N GLU A 271 4.63 8.93 -17.98
CA GLU A 271 5.02 10.29 -17.57
C GLU A 271 4.56 10.64 -16.15
N TYR A 272 3.38 10.14 -15.75
CA TYR A 272 2.79 10.38 -14.43
C TYR A 272 1.81 9.27 -14.05
N VAL A 273 1.41 9.28 -12.79
CA VAL A 273 0.36 8.41 -12.25
C VAL A 273 -0.84 9.25 -11.83
N VAL A 274 -2.03 8.81 -12.16
CA VAL A 274 -3.27 9.41 -11.66
C VAL A 274 -3.79 8.60 -10.49
N ILE A 275 -4.07 9.26 -9.37
CA ILE A 275 -4.69 8.67 -8.19
C ILE A 275 -6.07 9.29 -8.00
N VAL A 276 -7.11 8.46 -8.05
CA VAL A 276 -8.49 8.86 -7.78
C VAL A 276 -8.91 8.22 -6.48
N ASP A 277 -9.06 9.04 -5.44
CA ASP A 277 -9.41 8.59 -4.09
C ASP A 277 -10.85 8.98 -3.76
N PHE A 278 -11.71 8.00 -3.58
CA PHE A 278 -13.12 8.16 -3.29
C PHE A 278 -13.33 8.37 -1.79
N ILE A 279 -13.42 9.63 -1.39
CA ILE A 279 -13.52 10.07 0.00
C ILE A 279 -14.97 10.01 0.48
N GLY A 280 -15.30 8.95 1.21
CA GLY A 280 -16.58 8.80 1.89
C GLY A 280 -16.68 9.63 3.20
N ASN A 281 -17.65 9.31 4.03
CA ASN A 281 -17.89 9.92 5.33
C ASN A 281 -17.10 9.28 6.49
N TYR A 282 -15.87 8.87 6.22
CA TYR A 282 -15.01 8.19 7.20
C TYR A 282 -14.33 9.17 8.16
N LYS A 283 -14.21 8.78 9.43
CA LYS A 283 -13.58 9.61 10.48
C LYS A 283 -12.07 9.85 10.26
N ASN A 284 -11.41 8.98 9.51
CA ASN A 284 -9.96 9.00 9.33
C ASN A 284 -9.51 9.74 8.06
N ASN A 285 -10.40 10.46 7.37
CA ASN A 285 -10.07 11.17 6.13
C ASN A 285 -8.93 12.20 6.29
N PHE A 286 -8.70 12.71 7.50
CA PHE A 286 -7.58 13.61 7.80
C PHE A 286 -6.19 12.95 7.67
N MET A 287 -6.13 11.63 7.66
CA MET A 287 -4.87 10.89 7.46
C MET A 287 -4.26 11.08 6.07
N ILE A 288 -5.09 11.36 5.06
CA ILE A 288 -4.65 11.57 3.68
C ILE A 288 -3.74 12.82 3.55
N PRO A 289 -4.18 14.01 3.98
CA PRO A 289 -3.31 15.20 3.97
C PRO A 289 -2.03 15.02 4.79
N ILE A 290 -2.08 14.32 5.92
CA ILE A 290 -0.89 14.02 6.73
C ILE A 290 0.10 13.17 5.92
N ALA A 291 -0.38 12.12 5.27
CA ALA A 291 0.44 11.24 4.45
C ALA A 291 1.12 11.99 3.30
N LEU A 292 0.36 12.83 2.61
CA LEU A 292 0.84 13.58 1.45
C LEU A 292 1.74 14.77 1.81
N SER A 293 1.47 15.46 2.94
CA SER A 293 2.28 16.60 3.40
C SER A 293 3.60 16.19 4.00
N GLY A 294 3.72 14.95 4.51
CA GLY A 294 4.86 14.51 5.30
C GLY A 294 4.95 15.19 6.69
N ASP A 295 3.90 15.90 7.12
CA ASP A 295 3.84 16.54 8.44
C ASP A 295 3.66 15.50 9.54
N ARG A 296 4.67 15.37 10.38
CA ARG A 296 4.70 14.43 11.52
C ARG A 296 4.19 15.05 12.82
N SER A 297 3.90 16.36 12.81
CA SER A 297 3.43 17.04 14.02
C SER A 297 2.01 16.64 14.41
N TYR A 298 1.25 16.04 13.49
CA TYR A 298 -0.18 15.78 13.62
C TYR A 298 -0.96 17.03 14.07
N ASN A 299 -0.42 18.21 13.78
CA ASN A 299 -1.03 19.47 14.16
C ASN A 299 -2.24 19.74 13.27
N LYS A 300 -3.41 19.82 13.91
CA LYS A 300 -4.68 20.05 13.21
C LYS A 300 -4.69 21.31 12.35
N ASP A 301 -4.05 22.37 12.80
CA ASP A 301 -3.99 23.63 12.04
C ASP A 301 -3.11 23.51 10.80
N ASN A 302 -2.02 22.72 10.86
CA ASN A 302 -1.19 22.42 9.71
C ASN A 302 -1.96 21.60 8.69
N VAL A 303 -2.69 20.57 9.12
CA VAL A 303 -3.55 19.75 8.26
C VAL A 303 -4.60 20.60 7.56
N ARG A 304 -5.27 21.49 8.30
CA ARG A 304 -6.26 22.42 7.74
C ARG A 304 -5.67 23.37 6.70
N LYS A 305 -4.49 23.96 7.00
CA LYS A 305 -3.77 24.81 6.03
C LYS A 305 -3.42 24.03 4.77
N TYR A 306 -2.94 22.80 4.91
CA TYR A 306 -2.58 21.95 3.77
C TYR A 306 -3.77 21.68 2.86
N VAL A 307 -4.93 21.32 3.43
CA VAL A 307 -6.16 21.05 2.67
C VAL A 307 -6.64 22.30 1.91
N VAL A 308 -6.47 23.48 2.49
CA VAL A 308 -6.87 24.76 1.87
C VAL A 308 -5.88 25.23 0.79
N SER A 309 -4.58 25.11 1.06
CA SER A 309 -3.52 25.61 0.16
C SER A 309 -3.24 24.67 -1.03
N GLY A 310 -3.66 23.41 -0.95
CA GLY A 310 -3.59 22.46 -2.08
C GLY A 310 -2.20 22.33 -2.69
N ASN A 311 -2.12 22.47 -3.99
CA ASN A 311 -0.97 22.18 -4.87
C ASN A 311 0.38 22.88 -4.53
N SER A 312 0.42 23.87 -3.65
CA SER A 312 1.62 24.71 -3.46
C SER A 312 2.73 24.04 -2.65
N LEU A 313 2.54 22.81 -2.15
CA LEU A 313 3.45 22.21 -1.19
C LEU A 313 4.12 20.91 -1.65
N ILE A 314 3.87 20.46 -2.89
CA ILE A 314 4.50 19.24 -3.41
C ILE A 314 5.55 19.60 -4.44
N PRO A 315 6.78 19.10 -4.31
CA PRO A 315 7.84 19.32 -5.28
C PRO A 315 7.55 18.65 -6.64
N GLY A 316 8.09 19.23 -7.70
CA GLY A 316 8.02 18.67 -9.04
C GLY A 316 6.69 18.93 -9.77
N ALA A 317 6.37 18.10 -10.75
CA ALA A 317 5.17 18.21 -11.59
C ALA A 317 3.91 17.58 -10.97
N SER A 318 3.97 17.17 -9.70
CA SER A 318 2.84 16.52 -9.02
C SER A 318 1.82 17.52 -8.52
N THR A 319 0.55 17.08 -8.46
CA THR A 319 -0.56 17.94 -8.00
C THR A 319 -1.45 17.18 -7.04
N ILE A 320 -2.05 17.92 -6.09
CA ILE A 320 -3.09 17.40 -5.19
C ILE A 320 -4.32 18.28 -5.33
N HIS A 321 -5.46 17.64 -5.57
CA HIS A 321 -6.74 18.30 -5.68
C HIS A 321 -7.79 17.56 -4.83
N PHE A 322 -8.55 18.31 -4.03
CA PHE A 322 -9.75 17.82 -3.34
C PHE A 322 -10.96 18.59 -3.86
N ASP A 323 -12.06 17.90 -4.11
CA ASP A 323 -13.33 18.60 -4.34
C ASP A 323 -13.82 19.28 -3.05
N GLU A 324 -14.79 20.18 -3.17
CA GLU A 324 -15.22 21.03 -2.03
C GLU A 324 -15.84 20.18 -0.91
N ILE A 325 -16.61 19.15 -1.22
CA ILE A 325 -17.24 18.28 -0.22
C ILE A 325 -16.17 17.42 0.48
N SER A 326 -15.19 16.90 -0.26
CA SER A 326 -14.06 16.15 0.33
C SER A 326 -13.23 17.04 1.25
N LYS A 327 -12.97 18.30 0.89
CA LYS A 327 -12.32 19.28 1.77
C LYS A 327 -13.10 19.47 3.07
N GLU A 328 -14.42 19.63 2.97
CA GLU A 328 -15.29 19.78 4.15
C GLU A 328 -15.27 18.53 5.03
N ARG A 329 -15.36 17.34 4.44
CA ARG A 329 -15.26 16.06 5.16
C ARG A 329 -13.95 15.89 5.90
N ILE A 330 -12.82 16.19 5.23
CA ILE A 330 -11.51 16.16 5.85
C ILE A 330 -11.41 17.18 6.97
N PHE A 331 -11.90 18.40 6.75
CA PHE A 331 -11.87 19.48 7.73
C PHE A 331 -12.66 19.16 9.00
N ASN A 332 -13.79 18.52 8.85
CA ASN A 332 -14.66 18.09 9.96
C ASN A 332 -14.09 16.88 10.71
N ALA A 333 -13.27 16.06 10.07
CA ALA A 333 -12.59 14.93 10.69
C ALA A 333 -11.35 15.33 11.52
N VAL A 334 -10.79 16.52 11.30
CA VAL A 334 -9.66 17.12 12.03
C VAL A 334 -10.16 17.78 13.31
#